data_35a0f5c89ed16a42b2d09653dc16f7d3
#
_entry.id   35a0f5c89ed16a42b2d09653dc16f7d3
#
_cell.length_a   1.000
_cell.length_b   1.000
_cell.length_c   1.000
_cell.angle_alpha   90.00
_cell.angle_beta   90.00
_cell.angle_gamma   90.00
#
_symmetry.space_group_name_H-M   'P 1'
#
loop_
_entity.id
_entity.type
_entity.pdbx_description
1 polymer ?
#
loop_
_entity_poly.entity_id
_entity_poly.type
_entity_poly.pdbx_seq_one_letter_code
_entity_poly.pdbx_strand_id
1 'polypeptide(L)'
;MSCSALRSKIACMAESERPRSPFAGRIDSSAPAPHRVLPPDEIGQILAAHRLYVETERRQGRRADFGSADLSGVHFAGLNLRRVKMDRAVLRRADLTGAHLERANLIGAVLEEARLDNADLSRARLSGANLASASLVNACLTQADMEFALMDKAVLRGARLEAADMSGAILDAAVLTRADLRAVNLRGAGFRDARLDEADLRGARLGGAFLIGASLRDADLRGAYVRLAKFDGADLSGANLDEVVGLTQAQFDRVRWDNRTRLPKGVRGMADNER
;
A
#
# COMPACT_ATOMS: atom_id res chain seq x y z
N MET A 1 -42.08 -6.78 -1.68
CA MET A 1 -41.01 -5.75 -1.50
C MET A 1 -39.81 -6.15 -2.36
N SER A 2 -39.43 -5.33 -3.34
CA SER A 2 -38.54 -5.75 -4.42
C SER A 2 -37.06 -5.75 -3.99
N CYS A 3 -36.28 -6.66 -4.55
CA CYS A 3 -34.86 -6.91 -4.30
C CYS A 3 -33.94 -5.68 -4.56
N SER A 4 -34.47 -4.62 -5.20
CA SER A 4 -33.71 -3.39 -5.53
C SER A 4 -33.56 -2.43 -4.35
N ALA A 5 -34.54 -2.41 -3.43
CA ALA A 5 -34.51 -1.54 -2.25
C ALA A 5 -33.50 -2.00 -1.16
N LEU A 6 -33.16 -3.30 -1.15
CA LEU A 6 -32.18 -3.84 -0.22
C LEU A 6 -30.75 -3.51 -0.67
N ARG A 7 -30.48 -3.47 -1.98
CA ARG A 7 -29.15 -3.14 -2.52
C ARG A 7 -28.74 -1.70 -2.28
N SER A 8 -29.68 -0.74 -2.34
CA SER A 8 -29.37 0.68 -2.09
C SER A 8 -29.10 0.99 -0.62
N LYS A 9 -29.74 0.28 0.33
CA LYS A 9 -29.46 0.43 1.76
C LYS A 9 -28.12 -0.14 2.18
N ILE A 10 -27.68 -1.24 1.56
CA ILE A 10 -26.37 -1.85 1.84
C ILE A 10 -25.23 -0.97 1.28
N ALA A 11 -25.42 -0.33 0.12
CA ALA A 11 -24.44 0.59 -0.45
C ALA A 11 -24.28 1.85 0.41
N CYS A 12 -25.35 2.39 0.99
CA CYS A 12 -25.28 3.61 1.81
C CYS A 12 -24.64 3.38 3.20
N MET A 13 -24.74 2.16 3.78
CA MET A 13 -24.09 1.82 5.06
C MET A 13 -22.59 1.56 4.91
N ALA A 14 -22.11 1.19 3.71
CA ALA A 14 -20.68 0.93 3.46
C ALA A 14 -19.84 2.20 3.34
N GLU A 15 -20.44 3.35 3.01
CA GLU A 15 -19.71 4.62 2.89
C GLU A 15 -19.41 5.29 4.24
N SER A 16 -20.18 5.02 5.28
CA SER A 16 -20.00 5.63 6.61
C SER A 16 -18.84 5.04 7.42
N GLU A 17 -18.27 3.90 7.00
CA GLU A 17 -17.20 3.19 7.71
C GLU A 17 -15.83 3.27 7.01
N ARG A 18 -15.66 4.14 6.01
CA ARG A 18 -14.31 4.37 5.43
C ARG A 18 -13.43 5.03 6.49
N PRO A 19 -12.20 4.55 6.71
CA PRO A 19 -11.24 5.31 7.49
C PRO A 19 -11.05 6.64 6.76
N ARG A 20 -11.50 7.73 7.39
CA ARG A 20 -11.27 9.07 6.84
C ARG A 20 -9.77 9.35 6.98
N SER A 21 -9.07 9.55 5.88
CA SER A 21 -7.72 10.09 5.92
C SER A 21 -7.75 11.35 6.80
N PRO A 22 -6.86 11.49 7.79
CA PRO A 22 -6.76 12.71 8.59
C PRO A 22 -6.46 13.95 7.74
N PHE A 23 -6.09 13.77 6.49
CA PHE A 23 -5.93 14.86 5.50
C PHE A 23 -7.22 15.18 4.73
N ALA A 24 -8.26 14.37 4.79
CA ALA A 24 -9.55 14.64 4.12
C ALA A 24 -10.33 15.83 4.73
N GLY A 25 -9.91 16.35 5.88
CA GLY A 25 -10.55 17.48 6.59
C GLY A 25 -9.86 18.84 6.47
N ARG A 26 -8.73 18.92 5.76
CA ARG A 26 -8.03 20.19 5.45
C ARG A 26 -7.87 20.35 3.95
N ILE A 27 -8.97 20.41 3.23
CA ILE A 27 -8.97 21.10 1.94
C ILE A 27 -9.06 22.57 2.32
N ASP A 28 -7.88 23.16 2.57
CA ASP A 28 -7.72 24.60 2.55
C ASP A 28 -8.18 25.05 1.16
N SER A 29 -9.14 25.96 1.12
CA SER A 29 -9.77 26.48 -0.12
C SER A 29 -8.83 27.37 -0.94
N SER A 30 -7.54 27.43 -0.60
CA SER A 30 -6.51 27.96 -1.47
C SER A 30 -6.25 26.94 -2.57
N ALA A 31 -6.50 27.29 -3.83
CA ALA A 31 -6.09 26.48 -4.98
C ALA A 31 -4.64 26.01 -4.76
N PRO A 32 -4.30 24.71 -4.96
CA PRO A 32 -2.92 24.27 -4.81
C PRO A 32 -2.03 25.17 -5.67
N ALA A 33 -0.92 25.63 -5.09
CA ALA A 33 0.04 26.45 -5.84
C ALA A 33 0.35 25.74 -7.17
N PRO A 34 0.41 26.48 -8.28
CA PRO A 34 0.62 25.85 -9.58
C PRO A 34 1.90 25.02 -9.53
N HIS A 35 1.81 23.76 -10.01
CA HIS A 35 2.97 22.90 -10.08
C HIS A 35 4.03 23.54 -10.99
N ARG A 36 5.30 23.44 -10.57
CA ARG A 36 6.42 23.93 -11.36
C ARG A 36 6.59 23.05 -12.59
N VAL A 37 6.34 23.60 -13.78
CA VAL A 37 6.64 22.92 -15.05
C VAL A 37 8.14 23.08 -15.33
N LEU A 38 8.85 21.97 -15.49
CA LEU A 38 10.28 21.95 -15.76
C LEU A 38 10.51 21.62 -17.24
N PRO A 39 11.29 22.47 -17.97
CA PRO A 39 11.72 22.13 -19.31
C PRO A 39 12.58 20.85 -19.31
N PRO A 40 12.54 20.03 -20.38
CA PRO A 40 13.34 18.81 -20.47
C PRO A 40 14.85 19.01 -20.22
N ASP A 41 15.40 20.12 -20.73
CA ASP A 41 16.83 20.47 -20.54
C ASP A 41 17.15 20.74 -19.07
N GLU A 42 16.26 21.39 -18.33
CA GLU A 42 16.42 21.65 -16.90
C GLU A 42 16.38 20.35 -16.11
N ILE A 43 15.46 19.44 -16.46
CA ILE A 43 15.40 18.09 -15.87
C ILE A 43 16.73 17.37 -16.10
N GLY A 44 17.26 17.42 -17.33
CA GLY A 44 18.55 16.83 -17.69
C GLY A 44 19.72 17.37 -16.85
N GLN A 45 19.78 18.70 -16.66
CA GLN A 45 20.81 19.35 -15.84
C GLN A 45 20.71 18.95 -14.36
N ILE A 46 19.50 18.90 -13.81
CA ILE A 46 19.26 18.46 -12.43
C ILE A 46 19.70 17.01 -12.24
N LEU A 47 19.39 16.13 -13.20
CA LEU A 47 19.77 14.71 -13.15
C LEU A 47 21.29 14.53 -13.28
N ALA A 48 21.95 15.29 -14.17
CA ALA A 48 23.42 15.25 -14.30
C ALA A 48 24.12 15.67 -13.00
N ALA A 49 23.67 16.76 -12.36
CA ALA A 49 24.17 17.18 -11.07
C ALA A 49 23.91 16.14 -9.96
N HIS A 50 22.74 15.47 -10.01
CA HIS A 50 22.39 14.43 -9.05
C HIS A 50 23.24 13.18 -9.23
N ARG A 51 23.52 12.80 -10.45
CA ARG A 51 24.43 11.68 -10.75
C ARG A 51 25.79 11.89 -10.08
N LEU A 52 26.39 13.05 -10.26
CA LEU A 52 27.64 13.40 -9.58
C LEU A 52 27.51 13.36 -8.04
N TYR A 53 26.39 13.86 -7.51
CA TYR A 53 26.11 13.82 -6.07
C TYR A 53 26.09 12.39 -5.51
N VAL A 54 25.54 11.44 -6.26
CA VAL A 54 25.46 10.04 -5.82
C VAL A 54 26.80 9.32 -6.04
N GLU A 55 27.41 9.46 -7.23
CA GLU A 55 28.66 8.78 -7.60
C GLU A 55 29.86 9.24 -6.72
N THR A 56 29.87 10.50 -6.31
CA THR A 56 30.93 11.04 -5.47
C THR A 56 30.63 11.01 -3.96
N GLU A 57 29.60 10.25 -3.54
CA GLU A 57 29.16 10.20 -2.14
C GLU A 57 28.90 11.60 -1.55
N ARG A 58 28.30 12.48 -2.32
CA ARG A 58 27.92 13.87 -1.95
C ARG A 58 29.09 14.87 -1.91
N ARG A 59 30.27 14.53 -2.41
CA ARG A 59 31.41 15.46 -2.47
C ARG A 59 31.27 16.47 -3.60
N GLN A 60 30.58 16.09 -4.69
CA GLN A 60 30.34 16.93 -5.86
C GLN A 60 28.87 16.85 -6.31
N GLY A 61 28.46 17.74 -7.18
CA GLY A 61 27.09 17.78 -7.67
C GLY A 61 26.09 18.30 -6.65
N ARG A 62 24.82 18.09 -6.92
CA ARG A 62 23.70 18.47 -6.03
C ARG A 62 22.65 17.40 -6.03
N ARG A 63 22.00 17.19 -4.88
CA ARG A 63 20.82 16.35 -4.78
C ARG A 63 19.71 16.92 -5.65
N ALA A 64 19.13 16.10 -6.53
CA ALA A 64 17.98 16.51 -7.33
C ALA A 64 16.82 16.96 -6.44
N ASP A 65 16.24 18.12 -6.77
CA ASP A 65 15.07 18.68 -6.13
C ASP A 65 13.98 18.93 -7.19
N PHE A 66 12.99 18.06 -7.19
CA PHE A 66 11.79 18.10 -8.02
C PHE A 66 10.54 18.35 -7.16
N GLY A 67 10.71 18.93 -5.96
CA GLY A 67 9.58 19.23 -5.07
C GLY A 67 8.53 20.07 -5.76
N SER A 68 7.26 19.66 -5.70
CA SER A 68 6.10 20.29 -6.36
C SER A 68 6.25 20.47 -7.88
N ALA A 69 7.17 19.75 -8.55
CA ALA A 69 7.29 19.78 -10.01
C ALA A 69 6.23 18.91 -10.67
N ASP A 70 5.78 19.29 -11.86
CA ASP A 70 5.01 18.41 -12.75
C ASP A 70 5.99 17.60 -13.60
N LEU A 71 6.02 16.30 -13.34
CA LEU A 71 6.84 15.29 -14.00
C LEU A 71 5.94 14.20 -14.59
N SER A 72 4.72 14.55 -14.97
CA SER A 72 3.77 13.59 -15.55
C SER A 72 4.34 12.96 -16.82
N GLY A 73 4.26 11.64 -16.93
CA GLY A 73 4.76 10.89 -18.09
C GLY A 73 6.28 10.87 -18.27
N VAL A 74 7.06 11.40 -17.30
CA VAL A 74 8.52 11.41 -17.40
C VAL A 74 9.09 9.98 -17.41
N HIS A 75 10.21 9.79 -18.12
CA HIS A 75 10.93 8.52 -18.18
C HIS A 75 12.16 8.55 -17.26
N PHE A 76 12.06 7.93 -16.11
CA PHE A 76 13.13 7.80 -15.11
C PHE A 76 13.54 6.33 -14.89
N ALA A 77 13.17 5.44 -15.83
CA ALA A 77 13.45 4.02 -15.71
C ALA A 77 14.96 3.74 -15.52
N GLY A 78 15.29 2.92 -14.54
CA GLY A 78 16.66 2.51 -14.21
C GLY A 78 17.57 3.62 -13.67
N LEU A 79 17.08 4.84 -13.49
CA LEU A 79 17.92 5.95 -13.01
C LEU A 79 18.26 5.81 -11.53
N ASN A 80 19.45 6.27 -11.16
CA ASN A 80 19.85 6.40 -9.78
C ASN A 80 19.31 7.70 -9.18
N LEU A 81 18.18 7.59 -8.49
CA LEU A 81 17.44 8.68 -7.85
C LEU A 81 17.48 8.58 -6.32
N ARG A 82 18.53 7.96 -5.77
CA ARG A 82 18.70 7.82 -4.33
C ARG A 82 18.59 9.16 -3.62
N ARG A 83 17.73 9.21 -2.60
CA ARG A 83 17.51 10.42 -1.80
C ARG A 83 16.98 11.63 -2.58
N VAL A 84 16.52 11.46 -3.82
CA VAL A 84 15.87 12.55 -4.58
C VAL A 84 14.77 13.21 -3.75
N LYS A 85 14.55 14.50 -3.93
CA LYS A 85 13.44 15.23 -3.34
C LYS A 85 12.35 15.42 -4.39
N MET A 86 11.20 14.81 -4.17
CA MET A 86 10.01 14.80 -5.02
C MET A 86 8.73 14.98 -4.17
N ASP A 87 8.84 15.65 -3.00
CA ASP A 87 7.67 15.90 -2.18
C ASP A 87 6.65 16.73 -2.95
N ARG A 88 5.39 16.28 -2.94
CA ARG A 88 4.28 16.88 -3.68
C ARG A 88 4.49 17.01 -5.20
N ALA A 89 5.45 16.31 -5.76
CA ALA A 89 5.62 16.25 -7.21
C ALA A 89 4.46 15.48 -7.86
N VAL A 90 4.08 15.87 -9.07
CA VAL A 90 3.12 15.13 -9.89
C VAL A 90 3.89 14.21 -10.82
N LEU A 91 3.72 12.90 -10.64
CA LEU A 91 4.40 11.82 -11.36
C LEU A 91 3.37 10.89 -12.03
N ARG A 92 2.22 11.44 -12.44
CA ARG A 92 1.16 10.66 -13.10
C ARG A 92 1.72 9.96 -14.34
N ARG A 93 1.50 8.65 -14.42
CA ARG A 93 1.96 7.81 -15.54
C ARG A 93 3.47 7.89 -15.80
N ALA A 94 4.26 8.36 -14.83
CA ALA A 94 5.71 8.36 -14.94
C ALA A 94 6.25 6.92 -15.00
N ASP A 95 7.31 6.71 -15.78
CA ASP A 95 8.02 5.45 -15.83
C ASP A 95 9.25 5.50 -14.90
N LEU A 96 9.13 4.83 -13.77
CA LEU A 96 10.14 4.67 -12.74
C LEU A 96 10.58 3.19 -12.61
N THR A 97 10.32 2.40 -13.66
CA THR A 97 10.66 0.96 -13.68
C THR A 97 12.14 0.75 -13.39
N GLY A 98 12.46 -0.07 -12.38
CA GLY A 98 13.83 -0.37 -11.97
C GLY A 98 14.62 0.83 -11.44
N ALA A 99 13.99 1.98 -11.19
CA ALA A 99 14.67 3.15 -10.63
C ALA A 99 15.16 2.91 -9.20
N HIS A 100 16.31 3.46 -8.84
CA HIS A 100 16.85 3.43 -7.49
C HIS A 100 16.36 4.66 -6.72
N LEU A 101 15.35 4.48 -5.88
CA LEU A 101 14.66 5.52 -5.11
C LEU A 101 14.89 5.38 -3.59
N GLU A 102 15.95 4.68 -3.18
CA GLU A 102 16.23 4.44 -1.77
C GLU A 102 16.31 5.78 -1.01
N ARG A 103 15.55 5.88 0.07
CA ARG A 103 15.43 7.10 0.89
C ARG A 103 14.97 8.34 0.11
N ALA A 104 14.32 8.18 -1.04
CA ALA A 104 13.68 9.29 -1.74
C ALA A 104 12.60 9.94 -0.87
N ASN A 105 12.39 11.24 -1.03
CA ASN A 105 11.28 11.96 -0.40
C ASN A 105 10.16 12.15 -1.43
N LEU A 106 9.10 11.39 -1.28
CA LEU A 106 7.90 11.35 -2.12
C LEU A 106 6.64 11.70 -1.30
N ILE A 107 6.80 12.39 -0.17
CA ILE A 107 5.67 12.76 0.70
C ILE A 107 4.64 13.55 -0.09
N GLY A 108 3.39 13.08 -0.08
CA GLY A 108 2.28 13.71 -0.79
C GLY A 108 2.44 13.77 -2.31
N ALA A 109 3.39 13.01 -2.89
CA ALA A 109 3.55 12.93 -4.34
C ALA A 109 2.35 12.24 -5.00
N VAL A 110 2.03 12.63 -6.24
CA VAL A 110 0.94 12.05 -7.04
C VAL A 110 1.54 11.09 -8.05
N LEU A 111 1.45 9.79 -7.78
CA LEU A 111 2.01 8.67 -8.55
C LEU A 111 0.90 7.83 -9.22
N GLU A 112 -0.27 8.43 -9.46
CA GLU A 112 -1.40 7.75 -10.10
C GLU A 112 -0.97 7.13 -11.44
N GLU A 113 -1.29 5.84 -11.63
CA GLU A 113 -0.95 5.06 -12.83
C GLU A 113 0.57 5.02 -13.14
N ALA A 114 1.45 5.41 -12.21
CA ALA A 114 2.89 5.33 -12.41
C ALA A 114 3.38 3.88 -12.45
N ARG A 115 4.49 3.64 -13.15
CA ARG A 115 5.16 2.34 -13.22
C ARG A 115 6.40 2.37 -12.34
N LEU A 116 6.38 1.55 -11.29
CA LEU A 116 7.48 1.40 -10.32
C LEU A 116 7.91 -0.08 -10.23
N ASP A 117 7.66 -0.86 -11.29
CA ASP A 117 7.99 -2.28 -11.30
C ASP A 117 9.50 -2.47 -11.10
N ASN A 118 9.88 -3.37 -10.18
CA ASN A 118 11.26 -3.65 -9.81
C ASN A 118 12.04 -2.42 -9.24
N ALA A 119 11.39 -1.30 -8.95
CA ALA A 119 12.05 -0.15 -8.35
C ALA A 119 12.50 -0.43 -6.89
N ASP A 120 13.59 0.19 -6.46
CA ASP A 120 14.05 0.16 -5.08
C ASP A 120 13.60 1.44 -4.34
N LEU A 121 12.54 1.32 -3.56
CA LEU A 121 11.98 2.36 -2.70
C LEU A 121 12.30 2.10 -1.22
N SER A 122 13.32 1.29 -0.93
CA SER A 122 13.68 0.97 0.45
C SER A 122 13.94 2.23 1.26
N ARG A 123 13.28 2.32 2.43
CA ARG A 123 13.35 3.49 3.33
C ARG A 123 12.89 4.81 2.68
N ALA A 124 12.18 4.77 1.55
CA ALA A 124 11.59 5.96 0.96
C ALA A 124 10.46 6.50 1.85
N ARG A 125 10.19 7.79 1.74
CA ARG A 125 9.11 8.48 2.44
C ARG A 125 7.98 8.75 1.45
N LEU A 126 6.86 8.08 1.63
CA LEU A 126 5.68 8.12 0.76
C LEU A 126 4.41 8.47 1.56
N SER A 127 4.57 9.04 2.78
CA SER A 127 3.42 9.38 3.62
C SER A 127 2.44 10.28 2.85
N GLY A 128 1.17 9.89 2.80
CA GLY A 128 0.11 10.59 2.07
C GLY A 128 0.28 10.65 0.56
N ALA A 129 1.22 9.88 -0.03
CA ALA A 129 1.36 9.81 -1.48
C ALA A 129 0.15 9.11 -2.12
N ASN A 130 -0.22 9.54 -3.33
CA ASN A 130 -1.27 8.92 -4.13
C ASN A 130 -0.67 8.00 -5.19
N LEU A 131 -0.78 6.68 -4.96
CA LEU A 131 -0.33 5.60 -5.85
C LEU A 131 -1.53 4.83 -6.43
N ALA A 132 -2.71 5.45 -6.53
CA ALA A 132 -3.88 4.78 -7.06
C ALA A 132 -3.60 4.21 -8.46
N SER A 133 -3.93 2.94 -8.67
CA SER A 133 -3.67 2.20 -9.92
C SER A 133 -2.20 2.13 -10.35
N ALA A 134 -1.24 2.46 -9.49
CA ALA A 134 0.18 2.33 -9.81
C ALA A 134 0.61 0.86 -9.86
N SER A 135 1.63 0.56 -10.69
CA SER A 135 2.27 -0.76 -10.74
C SER A 135 3.57 -0.73 -9.93
N LEU A 136 3.66 -1.63 -8.94
CA LEU A 136 4.81 -1.83 -8.06
C LEU A 136 5.21 -3.32 -8.03
N VAL A 137 5.06 -4.03 -9.15
CA VAL A 137 5.36 -5.46 -9.24
C VAL A 137 6.83 -5.70 -8.90
N ASN A 138 7.10 -6.58 -7.91
CA ASN A 138 8.43 -6.90 -7.40
C ASN A 138 9.23 -5.69 -6.85
N ALA A 139 8.60 -4.54 -6.61
CA ALA A 139 9.27 -3.38 -6.01
C ALA A 139 9.77 -3.69 -4.59
N CYS A 140 10.86 -3.04 -4.19
CA CYS A 140 11.39 -3.09 -2.84
C CYS A 140 10.93 -1.87 -2.05
N LEU A 141 10.08 -2.07 -1.05
CA LEU A 141 9.53 -1.05 -0.16
C LEU A 141 9.91 -1.32 1.30
N THR A 142 10.98 -2.11 1.52
CA THR A 142 11.43 -2.48 2.87
C THR A 142 11.69 -1.24 3.71
N GLN A 143 11.05 -1.18 4.89
CA GLN A 143 11.15 -0.03 5.81
C GLN A 143 10.71 1.31 5.20
N ALA A 144 9.91 1.32 4.14
CA ALA A 144 9.33 2.54 3.60
C ALA A 144 8.26 3.11 4.56
N ASP A 145 8.16 4.43 4.61
CA ASP A 145 7.12 5.15 5.32
C ASP A 145 6.00 5.49 4.32
N MET A 146 4.87 4.81 4.45
CA MET A 146 3.70 4.90 3.57
C MET A 146 2.42 5.20 4.36
N GLU A 147 2.57 5.87 5.51
CA GLU A 147 1.42 6.25 6.33
C GLU A 147 0.40 7.02 5.49
N PHE A 148 -0.89 6.63 5.59
CA PHE A 148 -2.01 7.26 4.87
C PHE A 148 -1.85 7.33 3.34
N ALA A 149 -0.98 6.51 2.73
CA ALA A 149 -0.86 6.44 1.28
C ALA A 149 -2.17 5.93 0.65
N LEU A 150 -2.54 6.50 -0.51
CA LEU A 150 -3.68 6.07 -1.30
C LEU A 150 -3.19 5.09 -2.38
N MET A 151 -3.62 3.84 -2.29
CA MET A 151 -3.12 2.75 -3.13
C MET A 151 -4.28 1.92 -3.71
N ASP A 152 -5.45 2.54 -3.86
CA ASP A 152 -6.62 1.88 -4.44
C ASP A 152 -6.26 1.26 -5.79
N LYS A 153 -6.58 -0.02 -5.98
CA LYS A 153 -6.30 -0.79 -7.20
C LYS A 153 -4.80 -0.88 -7.60
N ALA A 154 -3.88 -0.50 -6.72
CA ALA A 154 -2.45 -0.64 -6.99
C ALA A 154 -2.05 -2.12 -7.11
N VAL A 155 -1.01 -2.40 -7.92
CA VAL A 155 -0.52 -3.76 -8.14
C VAL A 155 0.85 -3.93 -7.48
N LEU A 156 0.88 -4.64 -6.33
CA LEU A 156 2.07 -4.91 -5.52
C LEU A 156 2.45 -6.40 -5.54
N ARG A 157 2.16 -7.09 -6.63
CA ARG A 157 2.46 -8.54 -6.74
C ARG A 157 3.95 -8.80 -6.50
N GLY A 158 4.27 -9.67 -5.54
CA GLY A 158 5.65 -10.02 -5.19
C GLY A 158 6.48 -8.88 -4.62
N ALA A 159 5.88 -7.73 -4.29
CA ALA A 159 6.59 -6.61 -3.67
C ALA A 159 7.10 -6.98 -2.27
N ARG A 160 8.24 -6.40 -1.89
CA ARG A 160 8.85 -6.60 -0.57
C ARG A 160 8.56 -5.38 0.30
N LEU A 161 7.71 -5.54 1.31
CA LEU A 161 7.27 -4.48 2.21
C LEU A 161 7.70 -4.75 3.67
N GLU A 162 8.65 -5.66 3.90
CA GLU A 162 9.08 -6.02 5.25
C GLU A 162 9.35 -4.78 6.11
N ALA A 163 8.73 -4.74 7.29
CA ALA A 163 8.83 -3.66 8.26
C ALA A 163 8.46 -2.25 7.74
N ALA A 164 7.72 -2.14 6.64
CA ALA A 164 7.17 -0.85 6.18
C ALA A 164 6.08 -0.35 7.14
N ASP A 165 5.88 0.97 7.18
CA ASP A 165 4.73 1.57 7.84
C ASP A 165 3.67 1.97 6.81
N MET A 166 2.52 1.29 6.86
CA MET A 166 1.35 1.51 6.01
C MET A 166 0.11 1.80 6.87
N SER A 167 0.31 2.33 8.08
CA SER A 167 -0.80 2.63 8.97
C SER A 167 -1.76 3.64 8.33
N GLY A 168 -3.05 3.34 8.36
CA GLY A 168 -4.09 4.13 7.73
C GLY A 168 -4.06 4.22 6.20
N ALA A 169 -3.19 3.47 5.52
CA ALA A 169 -3.15 3.43 4.06
C ALA A 169 -4.43 2.80 3.48
N ILE A 170 -4.84 3.21 2.28
CA ILE A 170 -6.02 2.68 1.59
C ILE A 170 -5.55 1.83 0.40
N LEU A 171 -5.80 0.51 0.47
CA LEU A 171 -5.43 -0.49 -0.53
C LEU A 171 -6.67 -1.22 -1.06
N ASP A 172 -7.82 -0.53 -1.13
CA ASP A 172 -9.06 -1.15 -1.58
C ASP A 172 -8.90 -1.65 -3.03
N ALA A 173 -9.29 -2.91 -3.27
CA ALA A 173 -9.12 -3.62 -4.54
C ALA A 173 -7.65 -3.74 -5.04
N ALA A 174 -6.64 -3.49 -4.18
CA ALA A 174 -5.24 -3.67 -4.55
C ALA A 174 -4.86 -5.16 -4.68
N VAL A 175 -3.80 -5.43 -5.46
CA VAL A 175 -3.30 -6.80 -5.69
C VAL A 175 -1.94 -6.97 -5.03
N LEU A 176 -1.91 -7.70 -3.91
CA LEU A 176 -0.71 -7.99 -3.10
C LEU A 176 -0.37 -9.49 -3.12
N THR A 177 -0.77 -10.20 -4.16
CA THR A 177 -0.49 -11.64 -4.28
C THR A 177 1.00 -11.92 -4.16
N ARG A 178 1.40 -12.83 -3.26
CA ARG A 178 2.79 -13.19 -2.95
C ARG A 178 3.66 -12.04 -2.44
N ALA A 179 3.07 -10.97 -1.95
CA ALA A 179 3.84 -9.88 -1.33
C ALA A 179 4.44 -10.31 0.01
N ASP A 180 5.64 -9.81 0.30
CA ASP A 180 6.28 -9.96 1.61
C ASP A 180 5.87 -8.79 2.51
N LEU A 181 4.93 -9.05 3.41
CA LEU A 181 4.34 -8.11 4.36
C LEU A 181 4.77 -8.42 5.82
N ARG A 182 5.91 -9.10 6.00
CA ARG A 182 6.39 -9.48 7.34
C ARG A 182 6.63 -8.26 8.21
N ALA A 183 6.14 -8.33 9.44
CA ALA A 183 6.29 -7.28 10.46
C ALA A 183 5.81 -5.88 10.01
N VAL A 184 5.04 -5.76 8.92
CA VAL A 184 4.49 -4.50 8.41
C VAL A 184 3.48 -3.91 9.41
N ASN A 185 3.46 -2.57 9.52
CA ASN A 185 2.44 -1.88 10.27
C ASN A 185 1.25 -1.53 9.35
N LEU A 186 0.13 -2.21 9.54
CA LEU A 186 -1.12 -2.08 8.76
C LEU A 186 -2.29 -1.63 9.65
N ARG A 187 -2.02 -0.95 10.76
CA ARG A 187 -3.08 -0.51 11.68
C ARG A 187 -4.05 0.43 10.98
N GLY A 188 -5.33 0.09 11.04
CA GLY A 188 -6.38 0.90 10.44
C GLY A 188 -6.34 0.96 8.91
N ALA A 189 -5.50 0.17 8.25
CA ALA A 189 -5.42 0.17 6.78
C ALA A 189 -6.68 -0.44 6.14
N GLY A 190 -7.07 0.08 4.97
CA GLY A 190 -8.19 -0.41 4.16
C GLY A 190 -7.71 -1.44 3.14
N PHE A 191 -8.38 -2.61 3.11
CA PHE A 191 -8.13 -3.71 2.18
C PHE A 191 -9.44 -4.28 1.63
N ARG A 192 -10.48 -3.46 1.46
CA ARG A 192 -11.74 -3.95 0.92
C ARG A 192 -11.51 -4.56 -0.47
N ASP A 193 -11.98 -5.78 -0.65
CA ASP A 193 -11.87 -6.52 -1.91
C ASP A 193 -10.43 -6.67 -2.44
N ALA A 194 -9.41 -6.46 -1.58
CA ALA A 194 -8.02 -6.62 -1.96
C ALA A 194 -7.63 -8.11 -2.09
N ARG A 195 -6.60 -8.39 -2.87
CA ARG A 195 -6.08 -9.74 -3.09
C ARG A 195 -4.71 -9.90 -2.43
N LEU A 196 -4.69 -10.65 -1.31
CA LEU A 196 -3.49 -10.97 -0.54
C LEU A 196 -3.18 -12.49 -0.61
N ASP A 197 -3.60 -13.15 -1.70
CA ASP A 197 -3.40 -14.58 -1.87
C ASP A 197 -1.90 -14.92 -1.80
N GLU A 198 -1.53 -15.95 -1.04
CA GLU A 198 -0.15 -16.39 -0.84
C GLU A 198 0.78 -15.30 -0.25
N ALA A 199 0.25 -14.21 0.31
CA ALA A 199 1.07 -13.17 0.94
C ALA A 199 1.65 -13.64 2.29
N ASP A 200 2.87 -13.18 2.61
CA ASP A 200 3.52 -13.42 3.90
C ASP A 200 3.24 -12.26 4.87
N LEU A 201 2.29 -12.45 5.77
CA LEU A 201 1.85 -11.49 6.78
C LEU A 201 2.37 -11.82 8.18
N ARG A 202 3.42 -12.65 8.30
CA ARG A 202 3.95 -13.06 9.59
C ARG A 202 4.34 -11.86 10.46
N GLY A 203 3.79 -11.82 11.67
CA GLY A 203 4.03 -10.74 12.61
C GLY A 203 3.48 -9.38 12.19
N ALA A 204 2.68 -9.28 11.14
CA ALA A 204 2.06 -8.04 10.69
C ALA A 204 1.10 -7.47 11.75
N ARG A 205 1.00 -6.14 11.82
CA ARG A 205 0.13 -5.43 12.76
C ARG A 205 -1.12 -4.93 12.04
N LEU A 206 -2.19 -5.73 12.05
CA LEU A 206 -3.47 -5.50 11.39
C LEU A 206 -4.55 -4.93 12.33
N GLY A 207 -4.16 -4.38 13.48
CA GLY A 207 -5.13 -3.88 14.45
C GLY A 207 -6.08 -2.83 13.85
N GLY A 208 -7.40 -3.10 13.88
CA GLY A 208 -8.43 -2.23 13.30
C GLY A 208 -8.41 -2.13 11.76
N ALA A 209 -7.66 -2.96 11.05
CA ALA A 209 -7.66 -2.99 9.59
C ALA A 209 -9.01 -3.47 9.02
N PHE A 210 -9.34 -3.05 7.81
CA PHE A 210 -10.61 -3.36 7.12
C PHE A 210 -10.35 -4.34 5.97
N LEU A 211 -10.50 -5.66 6.22
CA LEU A 211 -10.28 -6.73 5.25
C LEU A 211 -11.61 -7.28 4.69
N ILE A 212 -12.63 -6.43 4.63
CA ILE A 212 -13.99 -6.81 4.18
C ILE A 212 -13.92 -7.29 2.73
N GLY A 213 -14.36 -8.54 2.47
CA GLY A 213 -14.33 -9.15 1.14
C GLY A 213 -12.94 -9.47 0.60
N ALA A 214 -11.86 -9.22 1.36
CA ALA A 214 -10.50 -9.50 0.90
C ALA A 214 -10.23 -10.99 0.70
N SER A 215 -9.38 -11.32 -0.28
CA SER A 215 -8.86 -12.68 -0.47
C SER A 215 -7.50 -12.82 0.20
N LEU A 216 -7.39 -13.77 1.14
CA LEU A 216 -6.17 -14.14 1.85
C LEU A 216 -5.90 -15.66 1.71
N ARG A 217 -6.24 -16.21 0.55
CA ARG A 217 -6.09 -17.64 0.30
C ARG A 217 -4.63 -18.05 0.38
N ASP A 218 -4.38 -19.12 1.12
CA ASP A 218 -3.05 -19.68 1.33
C ASP A 218 -2.04 -18.63 1.91
N ALA A 219 -2.50 -17.52 2.51
CA ALA A 219 -1.66 -16.50 3.14
C ALA A 219 -1.10 -17.00 4.49
N ASP A 220 0.09 -16.53 4.85
CA ASP A 220 0.73 -16.83 6.11
C ASP A 220 0.56 -15.67 7.11
N LEU A 221 -0.34 -15.82 8.07
CA LEU A 221 -0.62 -14.83 9.12
C LEU A 221 -0.02 -15.19 10.48
N ARG A 222 0.92 -16.13 10.55
CA ARG A 222 1.49 -16.58 11.83
C ARG A 222 1.99 -15.42 12.68
N GLY A 223 1.55 -15.37 13.92
CA GLY A 223 1.94 -14.33 14.86
C GLY A 223 1.43 -12.92 14.50
N ALA A 224 0.55 -12.76 13.51
CA ALA A 224 -0.04 -11.47 13.18
C ALA A 224 -0.98 -10.97 14.29
N TYR A 225 -1.07 -9.64 14.46
CA TYR A 225 -1.93 -8.97 15.44
C TYR A 225 -3.17 -8.42 14.75
N VAL A 226 -4.35 -9.03 15.00
CA VAL A 226 -5.59 -8.74 14.28
C VAL A 226 -6.71 -8.16 15.16
N ARG A 227 -6.35 -7.65 16.34
CA ARG A 227 -7.35 -7.09 17.27
C ARG A 227 -8.19 -6.01 16.58
N LEU A 228 -9.53 -6.14 16.65
CA LEU A 228 -10.50 -5.23 16.03
C LEU A 228 -10.44 -5.17 14.50
N ALA A 229 -9.66 -6.01 13.83
CA ALA A 229 -9.69 -6.09 12.37
C ALA A 229 -11.06 -6.61 11.89
N LYS A 230 -11.55 -6.10 10.77
CA LYS A 230 -12.84 -6.50 10.17
C LYS A 230 -12.59 -7.43 8.99
N PHE A 231 -13.02 -8.70 9.13
CA PHE A 231 -12.86 -9.76 8.14
C PHE A 231 -14.17 -10.15 7.44
N ASP A 232 -15.22 -9.36 7.57
CA ASP A 232 -16.54 -9.72 7.06
C ASP A 232 -16.47 -10.13 5.58
N GLY A 233 -16.83 -11.39 5.28
CA GLY A 233 -16.79 -11.95 3.93
C GLY A 233 -15.40 -12.23 3.35
N ALA A 234 -14.32 -12.04 4.12
CA ALA A 234 -12.97 -12.38 3.67
C ALA A 234 -12.81 -13.89 3.42
N ASP A 235 -11.91 -14.27 2.51
CA ASP A 235 -11.58 -15.65 2.19
C ASP A 235 -10.21 -16.02 2.78
N LEU A 236 -10.22 -16.85 3.81
CA LEU A 236 -9.05 -17.38 4.52
C LEU A 236 -8.75 -18.84 4.16
N SER A 237 -9.32 -19.38 3.06
CA SER A 237 -9.12 -20.76 2.64
C SER A 237 -7.62 -21.08 2.51
N GLY A 238 -7.15 -22.14 3.18
CA GLY A 238 -5.75 -22.53 3.21
C GLY A 238 -4.82 -21.63 4.02
N ALA A 239 -5.29 -20.51 4.58
CA ALA A 239 -4.45 -19.58 5.33
C ALA A 239 -3.92 -20.21 6.63
N ASN A 240 -2.72 -19.79 7.03
CA ASN A 240 -2.12 -20.18 8.29
C ASN A 240 -2.31 -19.08 9.34
N LEU A 241 -3.18 -19.35 10.32
CA LEU A 241 -3.50 -18.45 11.43
C LEU A 241 -2.84 -18.89 12.76
N ASP A 242 -1.86 -19.78 12.73
CA ASP A 242 -1.18 -20.21 13.94
C ASP A 242 -0.60 -18.98 14.68
N GLU A 243 -0.75 -18.98 16.00
CA GLU A 243 -0.23 -17.89 16.85
C GLU A 243 -0.79 -16.48 16.55
N VAL A 244 -1.84 -16.36 15.73
CA VAL A 244 -2.49 -15.05 15.51
C VAL A 244 -3.03 -14.51 16.84
N VAL A 245 -2.76 -13.23 17.09
CA VAL A 245 -3.11 -12.57 18.35
C VAL A 245 -4.34 -11.66 18.15
N GLY A 246 -5.34 -11.87 19.00
CA GLY A 246 -6.53 -11.01 19.06
C GLY A 246 -7.62 -11.33 18.05
N LEU A 247 -7.59 -12.51 17.41
CA LEU A 247 -8.71 -13.03 16.64
C LEU A 247 -9.78 -13.55 17.59
N THR A 248 -11.01 -13.10 17.41
CA THR A 248 -12.17 -13.57 18.16
C THR A 248 -13.02 -14.51 17.34
N GLN A 249 -13.79 -15.39 18.01
CA GLN A 249 -14.75 -16.29 17.33
C GLN A 249 -15.71 -15.48 16.44
N ALA A 250 -16.26 -14.38 16.92
CA ALA A 250 -17.20 -13.54 16.17
C ALA A 250 -16.61 -12.93 14.88
N GLN A 251 -15.29 -12.66 14.85
CA GLN A 251 -14.61 -12.25 13.61
C GLN A 251 -14.47 -13.43 12.65
N PHE A 252 -14.14 -14.64 13.19
CA PHE A 252 -13.93 -15.83 12.39
C PHE A 252 -15.24 -16.40 11.82
N ASP A 253 -16.36 -16.27 12.52
CA ASP A 253 -17.69 -16.77 12.06
C ASP A 253 -18.18 -16.08 10.78
N ARG A 254 -17.55 -14.99 10.37
CA ARG A 254 -17.94 -14.17 9.20
C ARG A 254 -17.03 -14.34 7.99
N VAL A 255 -16.04 -15.24 8.06
CA VAL A 255 -15.08 -15.49 6.98
C VAL A 255 -15.39 -16.80 6.25
N ARG A 256 -14.90 -16.90 5.03
CA ARG A 256 -14.81 -18.20 4.33
C ARG A 256 -13.46 -18.84 4.67
N TRP A 257 -13.47 -20.14 4.90
CA TRP A 257 -12.30 -20.96 5.19
C TRP A 257 -12.53 -22.41 4.75
N ASP A 258 -11.48 -23.23 4.69
CA ASP A 258 -11.54 -24.63 4.31
C ASP A 258 -10.76 -25.51 5.30
N ASN A 259 -10.71 -26.83 5.04
CA ASN A 259 -10.04 -27.80 5.89
C ASN A 259 -8.50 -27.70 5.89
N ARG A 260 -7.92 -26.87 5.00
CA ARG A 260 -6.48 -26.56 4.97
C ARG A 260 -6.14 -25.36 5.85
N THR A 261 -7.15 -24.58 6.25
CA THR A 261 -6.95 -23.40 7.11
C THR A 261 -6.50 -23.84 8.49
N ARG A 262 -5.36 -23.32 8.95
CA ARG A 262 -4.84 -23.58 10.29
C ARG A 262 -5.33 -22.53 11.27
N LEU A 263 -6.05 -22.98 12.31
CA LEU A 263 -6.70 -22.10 13.27
C LEU A 263 -5.83 -21.86 14.51
N PRO A 264 -5.85 -20.64 15.08
CA PRO A 264 -5.15 -20.36 16.32
C PRO A 264 -5.86 -21.01 17.51
N LYS A 265 -5.16 -21.15 18.62
CA LYS A 265 -5.77 -21.66 19.88
C LYS A 265 -6.95 -20.80 20.30
N GLY A 266 -8.07 -21.43 20.65
CA GLY A 266 -9.28 -20.77 21.16
C GLY A 266 -10.29 -20.33 20.09
N VAL A 267 -9.98 -20.45 18.80
CA VAL A 267 -10.95 -20.31 17.70
C VAL A 267 -11.33 -21.71 17.23
N ARG A 268 -12.63 -21.95 17.09
CA ARG A 268 -13.18 -23.24 16.64
C ARG A 268 -13.69 -23.08 15.21
N GLY A 269 -13.32 -24.02 14.34
CA GLY A 269 -14.04 -24.26 13.10
C GLY A 269 -15.46 -24.73 13.43
N MET A 270 -16.42 -24.58 12.52
CA MET A 270 -17.74 -25.19 12.71
C MET A 270 -17.52 -26.68 12.94
N ALA A 271 -18.03 -27.20 14.05
CA ALA A 271 -18.01 -28.61 14.32
C ALA A 271 -18.74 -29.38 13.21
N ASP A 272 -18.23 -30.56 12.86
CA ASP A 272 -18.72 -31.49 11.83
C ASP A 272 -20.21 -31.97 12.01
N ASN A 273 -21.13 -31.08 12.32
CA ASN A 273 -22.53 -31.42 12.59
C ASN A 273 -23.49 -31.08 11.46
N GLU A 274 -23.00 -30.61 10.28
CA GLU A 274 -23.84 -30.50 9.08
C GLU A 274 -23.11 -31.11 7.87
N ARG A 275 -23.02 -32.44 7.83
CA ARG A 275 -22.85 -33.25 6.62
C ARG A 275 -24.12 -34.03 6.32
#